data_4783faca056cc769f44d8125c0108d21
#
_entry.id   4783faca056cc769f44d8125c0108d21
#
_cell.length_a   1.000
_cell.length_b   1.000
_cell.length_c   1.000
_cell.angle_alpha   90.00
_cell.angle_beta   90.00
_cell.angle_gamma   90.00
#
_symmetry.space_group_name_H-M   'P 1'
#
loop_
_entity.id
_entity.type
_entity.pdbx_description
1 polymer ?
#
loop_
_entity_poly.entity_id
_entity_poly.type
_entity_poly.pdbx_seq_one_letter_code
_entity_poly.pdbx_strand_id
1 'polypeptide(L)'
;MQPDFPQQGKLIPPQSSSSNQRPAALKPPRLVLDNIFAFPPNRETLGGTAYLIVENAVNFLIDCPAWNVTNEQFLRDKGGVSFLLITHRGAMARAREIQETTGCQILIQEQEAYLLPGLDVTGFQYDILTPCGVAIWTPGHSPGSSCLYYNSLGGVLFSGRHLLPNPQGELAPLRTSKTFHWQRQIQSVQSLIDRFTPTTLQFICPGANTGFLRGRGFVDRAYERLAALDLKAQAS
;
A
#
# COMPACT_ATOMS: atom_id res chain seq x y z
N MET A 1 -66.27 -44.25 -25.39
CA MET A 1 -65.63 -43.20 -24.56
C MET A 1 -64.65 -43.88 -23.67
N GLN A 2 -63.32 -43.78 -24.05
CA GLN A 2 -62.22 -44.23 -23.20
C GLN A 2 -61.56 -42.98 -22.56
N PRO A 3 -61.19 -43.02 -21.28
CA PRO A 3 -60.52 -41.88 -20.64
C PRO A 3 -59.00 -41.89 -20.94
N ASP A 4 -58.50 -40.74 -21.32
CA ASP A 4 -57.11 -40.44 -21.53
C ASP A 4 -56.36 -40.41 -20.19
N PHE A 5 -55.24 -41.12 -20.11
CA PHE A 5 -54.29 -41.04 -18.98
C PHE A 5 -53.17 -40.05 -19.29
N PRO A 6 -52.82 -39.13 -18.38
CA PRO A 6 -51.72 -38.20 -18.59
C PRO A 6 -50.37 -38.93 -18.49
N GLN A 7 -49.47 -38.60 -19.43
CA GLN A 7 -48.11 -39.12 -19.51
C GLN A 7 -47.26 -38.66 -18.31
N GLN A 8 -46.54 -39.62 -17.75
CA GLN A 8 -45.56 -39.39 -16.68
C GLN A 8 -44.42 -38.51 -17.11
N GLY A 9 -44.23 -37.39 -16.40
CA GLY A 9 -43.07 -36.49 -16.58
C GLY A 9 -41.75 -37.17 -16.21
N LYS A 10 -40.76 -37.12 -17.08
CA LYS A 10 -39.39 -37.55 -16.84
C LYS A 10 -38.76 -36.72 -15.71
N LEU A 11 -38.42 -37.37 -14.59
CA LEU A 11 -37.58 -36.82 -13.54
C LEU A 11 -36.16 -36.55 -14.08
N ILE A 12 -35.77 -35.30 -14.11
CA ILE A 12 -34.37 -34.88 -14.38
C ILE A 12 -33.61 -35.07 -13.08
N PRO A 13 -32.49 -35.84 -13.05
CA PRO A 13 -31.69 -35.97 -11.85
C PRO A 13 -30.99 -34.64 -11.53
N PRO A 14 -30.80 -34.27 -10.24
CA PRO A 14 -30.11 -33.07 -9.87
C PRO A 14 -28.63 -33.16 -10.30
N GLN A 15 -28.18 -32.20 -11.10
CA GLN A 15 -26.77 -32.05 -11.44
C GLN A 15 -26.01 -31.56 -10.20
N SER A 16 -25.22 -32.44 -9.59
CA SER A 16 -24.26 -32.10 -8.53
C SER A 16 -23.07 -31.40 -9.14
N SER A 17 -23.14 -30.11 -9.29
CA SER A 17 -21.95 -29.27 -9.58
C SER A 17 -21.22 -28.88 -8.28
N SER A 18 -20.53 -29.83 -7.68
CA SER A 18 -19.50 -29.51 -6.69
C SER A 18 -18.23 -29.06 -7.42
N SER A 19 -18.17 -27.78 -7.78
CA SER A 19 -16.91 -27.17 -8.13
C SER A 19 -16.05 -27.04 -6.88
N ASN A 20 -15.25 -28.06 -6.63
CA ASN A 20 -14.22 -28.07 -5.59
C ASN A 20 -13.06 -27.15 -6.05
N GLN A 21 -13.31 -25.82 -6.06
CA GLN A 21 -12.25 -24.84 -6.24
C GLN A 21 -11.39 -24.86 -4.98
N ARG A 22 -10.23 -25.52 -5.07
CA ARG A 22 -9.18 -25.35 -4.05
C ARG A 22 -8.95 -23.85 -3.87
N PRO A 23 -9.00 -23.33 -2.62
CA PRO A 23 -8.68 -21.94 -2.38
C PRO A 23 -7.29 -21.67 -2.97
N ALA A 24 -7.20 -20.67 -3.83
CA ALA A 24 -5.91 -20.28 -4.43
C ALA A 24 -4.93 -20.01 -3.29
N ALA A 25 -3.77 -20.69 -3.34
CA ALA A 25 -2.74 -20.53 -2.33
C ALA A 25 -2.37 -19.04 -2.22
N LEU A 26 -2.44 -18.49 -1.00
CA LEU A 26 -2.09 -17.10 -0.73
C LEU A 26 -0.60 -16.91 -1.04
N LYS A 27 -0.29 -15.91 -1.85
CA LYS A 27 1.10 -15.58 -2.17
C LYS A 27 1.76 -14.93 -0.94
N PRO A 28 2.93 -15.41 -0.49
CA PRO A 28 3.64 -14.76 0.61
C PRO A 28 4.24 -13.42 0.18
N PRO A 29 4.60 -12.55 1.16
CA PRO A 29 5.42 -11.38 0.90
C PRO A 29 6.76 -11.75 0.27
N ARG A 30 7.29 -10.87 -0.57
CA ARG A 30 8.54 -11.12 -1.29
C ARG A 30 9.57 -10.03 -1.01
N LEU A 31 10.83 -10.41 -0.96
CA LEU A 31 11.95 -9.49 -0.90
C LEU A 31 11.98 -8.65 -2.20
N VAL A 32 12.05 -7.33 -2.09
CA VAL A 32 12.12 -6.40 -3.22
C VAL A 32 13.42 -5.62 -3.25
N LEU A 33 13.94 -5.24 -2.09
CA LEU A 33 15.25 -4.60 -1.91
C LEU A 33 15.83 -5.11 -0.59
N ASP A 34 17.07 -5.50 -0.55
CA ASP A 34 17.86 -5.89 0.62
C ASP A 34 17.03 -6.40 1.83
N ASN A 35 16.60 -5.50 2.71
CA ASN A 35 15.79 -5.77 3.90
C ASN A 35 14.31 -5.33 3.75
N ILE A 36 13.84 -5.02 2.54
CA ILE A 36 12.48 -4.53 2.27
C ILE A 36 11.66 -5.61 1.58
N PHE A 37 10.52 -5.95 2.18
CA PHE A 37 9.57 -6.91 1.66
C PHE A 37 8.28 -6.21 1.20
N ALA A 38 7.74 -6.60 0.04
CA ALA A 38 6.44 -6.16 -0.45
C ALA A 38 5.40 -7.25 -0.26
N PHE A 39 4.25 -6.88 0.29
CA PHE A 39 3.09 -7.75 0.41
C PHE A 39 2.31 -7.81 -0.92
N PRO A 40 1.59 -8.90 -1.18
CA PRO A 40 0.65 -8.95 -2.29
C PRO A 40 -0.39 -7.83 -2.19
N PRO A 41 -0.90 -7.31 -3.32
CA PRO A 41 -1.91 -6.26 -3.31
C PRO A 41 -3.15 -6.64 -2.49
N ASN A 42 -3.54 -5.77 -1.59
CA ASN A 42 -4.67 -5.97 -0.67
C ASN A 42 -5.97 -5.43 -1.28
N ARG A 43 -6.99 -6.27 -1.44
CA ARG A 43 -8.30 -5.88 -1.97
C ARG A 43 -9.04 -4.91 -1.04
N GLU A 44 -8.89 -5.05 0.27
CA GLU A 44 -9.53 -4.18 1.27
C GLU A 44 -8.97 -2.75 1.23
N THR A 45 -7.74 -2.57 0.71
CA THR A 45 -7.13 -1.27 0.45
C THR A 45 -7.13 -0.91 -1.04
N LEU A 46 -8.08 -1.43 -1.83
CA LEU A 46 -8.23 -1.16 -3.26
C LEU A 46 -6.95 -1.45 -4.07
N GLY A 47 -6.36 -2.60 -3.83
CA GLY A 47 -5.13 -3.04 -4.49
C GLY A 47 -3.86 -2.37 -3.95
N GLY A 48 -3.91 -1.84 -2.73
CA GLY A 48 -2.74 -1.28 -2.05
C GLY A 48 -1.67 -2.32 -1.78
N THR A 49 -0.42 -1.93 -1.93
CA THR A 49 0.78 -2.72 -1.61
C THR A 49 1.39 -2.18 -0.34
N ALA A 50 1.43 -3.00 0.71
CA ALA A 50 2.14 -2.72 1.95
C ALA A 50 3.59 -3.19 1.86
N TYR A 51 4.46 -2.60 2.68
CA TYR A 51 5.87 -2.97 2.75
C TYR A 51 6.31 -3.19 4.20
N LEU A 52 7.27 -4.09 4.39
CA LEU A 52 7.95 -4.29 5.68
C LEU A 52 9.43 -3.99 5.49
N ILE A 53 9.96 -3.07 6.29
CA ILE A 53 11.40 -2.88 6.47
C ILE A 53 11.80 -3.71 7.68
N VAL A 54 12.75 -4.63 7.50
CA VAL A 54 13.29 -5.47 8.57
C VAL A 54 14.62 -4.89 9.02
N GLU A 55 14.65 -4.36 10.23
CA GLU A 55 15.86 -3.84 10.89
C GLU A 55 16.21 -4.68 12.11
N ASN A 56 17.46 -4.63 12.56
CA ASN A 56 17.96 -5.49 13.62
C ASN A 56 17.21 -5.36 14.96
N ALA A 57 16.60 -4.20 15.23
CA ALA A 57 15.91 -3.93 16.49
C ALA A 57 14.45 -3.50 16.32
N VAL A 58 14.06 -2.98 15.15
CA VAL A 58 12.77 -2.29 14.97
C VAL A 58 12.24 -2.50 13.56
N ASN A 59 11.31 -3.43 13.39
CA ASN A 59 10.63 -3.62 12.11
C ASN A 59 9.57 -2.55 11.89
N PHE A 60 9.52 -2.03 10.66
CA PHE A 60 8.64 -0.94 10.28
C PHE A 60 7.71 -1.37 9.14
N LEU A 61 6.41 -1.41 9.43
CA LEU A 61 5.37 -1.73 8.44
C LEU A 61 4.83 -0.43 7.83
N ILE A 62 4.72 -0.37 6.53
CA ILE A 62 4.15 0.75 5.77
C ILE A 62 2.86 0.27 5.13
N ASP A 63 1.75 0.88 5.50
CA ASP A 63 0.37 0.51 5.13
C ASP A 63 -0.05 -0.90 5.59
N CYS A 64 -1.35 -1.17 5.57
CA CYS A 64 -1.89 -2.44 6.06
C CYS A 64 -1.94 -3.48 4.94
N PRO A 65 -1.22 -4.60 5.07
CA PRO A 65 -1.39 -5.75 4.19
C PRO A 65 -2.75 -6.42 4.41
N ALA A 66 -3.14 -7.32 3.53
CA ALA A 66 -4.26 -8.23 3.80
C ALA A 66 -3.96 -9.02 5.08
N TRP A 67 -4.88 -8.96 6.06
CA TRP A 67 -4.69 -9.64 7.33
C TRP A 67 -5.17 -11.09 7.21
N ASN A 68 -4.23 -12.01 7.07
CA ASN A 68 -4.45 -13.42 6.91
C ASN A 68 -3.29 -14.23 7.50
N VAL A 69 -3.51 -15.53 7.72
CA VAL A 69 -2.55 -16.43 8.35
C VAL A 69 -1.15 -16.39 7.73
N THR A 70 -1.06 -16.30 6.40
CA THR A 70 0.24 -16.26 5.69
C THR A 70 1.02 -14.99 6.02
N ASN A 71 0.36 -13.83 5.97
CA ASN A 71 1.00 -12.55 6.24
C ASN A 71 1.30 -12.37 7.73
N GLU A 72 0.41 -12.82 8.60
CA GLU A 72 0.61 -12.80 10.05
C GLU A 72 1.79 -13.68 10.47
N GLN A 73 1.87 -14.91 9.94
CA GLN A 73 3.01 -15.80 10.20
C GLN A 73 4.30 -15.20 9.67
N PHE A 74 4.30 -14.63 8.47
CA PHE A 74 5.47 -13.96 7.90
C PHE A 74 5.97 -12.82 8.80
N LEU A 75 5.07 -11.98 9.31
CA LEU A 75 5.46 -10.90 10.22
C LEU A 75 6.07 -11.44 11.52
N ARG A 76 5.50 -12.51 12.10
CA ARG A 76 6.09 -13.19 13.28
C ARG A 76 7.47 -13.74 12.99
N ASP A 77 7.65 -14.43 11.86
CA ASP A 77 8.94 -15.04 11.46
C ASP A 77 10.03 -13.98 11.22
N LYS A 78 9.63 -12.75 10.89
CA LYS A 78 10.54 -11.60 10.74
C LYS A 78 10.80 -10.83 12.04
N GLY A 79 10.27 -11.29 13.18
CA GLY A 79 10.47 -10.65 14.47
C GLY A 79 9.38 -9.67 14.88
N GLY A 80 8.21 -9.72 14.23
CA GLY A 80 7.06 -8.88 14.55
C GLY A 80 7.08 -7.52 13.86
N VAL A 81 6.26 -6.60 14.35
CA VAL A 81 6.13 -5.21 13.87
C VAL A 81 6.21 -4.28 15.08
N SER A 82 7.12 -3.32 15.05
CA SER A 82 7.26 -2.29 16.09
C SER A 82 6.47 -1.03 15.77
N PHE A 83 6.47 -0.63 14.49
CA PHE A 83 5.76 0.55 13.99
C PHE A 83 4.96 0.22 12.74
N LEU A 84 3.78 0.82 12.65
CA LEU A 84 2.93 0.83 11.46
C LEU A 84 2.70 2.29 11.04
N LEU A 85 3.25 2.71 9.91
CA LEU A 85 2.90 3.99 9.30
C LEU A 85 1.72 3.81 8.33
N ILE A 86 0.68 4.59 8.54
CA ILE A 86 -0.44 4.71 7.58
C ILE A 86 -0.17 5.90 6.67
N THR A 87 0.05 5.64 5.39
CA THR A 87 0.40 6.70 4.43
C THR A 87 -0.80 7.51 3.95
N HIS A 88 -2.02 6.99 4.06
CA HIS A 88 -3.26 7.69 3.67
C HIS A 88 -4.49 6.93 4.17
N ARG A 89 -5.64 7.60 4.25
CA ARG A 89 -6.91 7.05 4.75
C ARG A 89 -7.38 5.74 4.10
N GLY A 90 -6.98 5.46 2.88
CA GLY A 90 -7.35 4.23 2.18
C GLY A 90 -6.46 3.03 2.50
N ALA A 91 -5.42 3.19 3.33
CA ALA A 91 -4.42 2.17 3.62
C ALA A 91 -4.58 1.52 5.01
N MET A 92 -5.62 1.86 5.77
CA MET A 92 -5.77 1.50 7.18
C MET A 92 -6.65 0.25 7.43
N ALA A 93 -6.97 -0.52 6.39
CA ALA A 93 -7.77 -1.73 6.57
C ALA A 93 -7.07 -2.71 7.53
N ARG A 94 -7.83 -3.21 8.52
CA ARG A 94 -7.33 -4.13 9.55
C ARG A 94 -6.23 -3.56 10.46
N ALA A 95 -6.10 -2.23 10.56
CA ALA A 95 -5.12 -1.61 11.45
C ALA A 95 -5.33 -2.02 12.91
N ARG A 96 -6.58 -2.21 13.34
CA ARG A 96 -6.94 -2.69 14.68
C ARG A 96 -6.38 -4.08 14.93
N GLU A 97 -6.68 -5.03 14.06
CA GLU A 97 -6.24 -6.43 14.22
C GLU A 97 -4.72 -6.54 14.16
N ILE A 98 -4.07 -5.71 13.33
CA ILE A 98 -2.61 -5.63 13.28
C ILE A 98 -2.05 -5.14 14.62
N GLN A 99 -2.57 -4.03 15.15
CA GLN A 99 -2.11 -3.48 16.43
C GLN A 99 -2.37 -4.45 17.59
N GLU A 100 -3.58 -5.02 17.69
CA GLU A 100 -3.94 -5.98 18.75
C GLU A 100 -3.04 -7.23 18.72
N THR A 101 -2.64 -7.69 17.54
CA THR A 101 -1.80 -8.90 17.40
C THR A 101 -0.32 -8.62 17.60
N THR A 102 0.19 -7.46 17.14
CA THR A 102 1.63 -7.17 17.13
C THR A 102 2.07 -6.26 18.26
N GLY A 103 1.14 -5.49 18.86
CA GLY A 103 1.46 -4.44 19.82
C GLY A 103 2.16 -3.22 19.19
N CYS A 104 2.10 -3.06 17.87
CA CYS A 104 2.81 -1.99 17.17
C CYS A 104 2.26 -0.59 17.51
N GLN A 105 3.15 0.40 17.51
CA GLN A 105 2.76 1.81 17.54
C GLN A 105 2.31 2.25 16.14
N ILE A 106 1.10 2.83 16.03
CA ILE A 106 0.60 3.35 14.76
C ILE A 106 1.00 4.82 14.63
N LEU A 107 1.63 5.16 13.50
CA LEU A 107 1.93 6.53 13.09
C LEU A 107 0.98 6.93 11.96
N ILE A 108 0.34 8.08 12.09
CA ILE A 108 -0.59 8.61 11.08
C ILE A 108 -0.58 10.13 11.11
N GLN A 109 -0.76 10.76 9.96
CA GLN A 109 -0.91 12.21 9.92
C GLN A 109 -2.21 12.64 10.62
N GLU A 110 -2.16 13.69 11.46
CA GLU A 110 -3.23 14.06 12.38
C GLU A 110 -4.61 14.28 11.74
N GLN A 111 -4.63 14.79 10.49
CA GLN A 111 -5.88 15.02 9.75
C GLN A 111 -6.66 13.74 9.42
N GLU A 112 -6.04 12.57 9.62
CA GLU A 112 -6.68 11.27 9.40
C GLU A 112 -6.71 10.38 10.64
N ALA A 113 -6.10 10.81 11.76
CA ALA A 113 -6.04 10.05 13.00
C ALA A 113 -7.45 9.72 13.56
N TYR A 114 -8.42 10.61 13.35
CA TYR A 114 -9.81 10.40 13.77
C TYR A 114 -10.51 9.19 13.13
N LEU A 115 -9.95 8.67 12.04
CA LEU A 115 -10.46 7.48 11.33
C LEU A 115 -10.10 6.16 12.04
N LEU A 116 -9.25 6.22 13.07
CA LEU A 116 -8.81 5.08 13.88
C LEU A 116 -9.27 5.21 15.35
N PRO A 117 -10.58 5.33 15.62
CA PRO A 117 -11.08 5.56 16.96
C PRO A 117 -10.77 4.39 17.88
N GLY A 118 -10.28 4.70 19.10
CA GLY A 118 -9.96 3.70 20.12
C GLY A 118 -8.73 2.86 19.84
N LEU A 119 -7.88 3.24 18.87
CA LEU A 119 -6.54 2.70 18.71
C LEU A 119 -5.52 3.63 19.35
N ASP A 120 -4.40 3.05 19.80
CA ASP A 120 -3.25 3.84 20.26
C ASP A 120 -2.49 4.34 19.02
N VAL A 121 -2.68 5.62 18.68
CA VAL A 121 -2.07 6.23 17.50
C VAL A 121 -1.25 7.45 17.88
N THR A 122 -0.09 7.59 17.27
CA THR A 122 0.71 8.82 17.32
C THR A 122 0.44 9.63 16.07
N GLY A 123 -0.30 10.75 16.25
CA GLY A 123 -0.54 11.74 15.21
C GLY A 123 0.67 12.64 15.01
N PHE A 124 0.98 12.99 13.74
CA PHE A 124 1.98 14.02 13.43
C PHE A 124 1.40 15.10 12.51
N GLN A 125 1.83 16.35 12.72
CA GLN A 125 1.34 17.49 11.94
C GLN A 125 2.15 17.75 10.69
N TYR A 126 3.47 17.73 10.85
CA TYR A 126 4.46 17.99 9.81
C TYR A 126 5.33 16.74 9.63
N ASP A 127 6.49 16.89 9.00
CA ASP A 127 7.46 15.81 8.92
C ASP A 127 7.88 15.35 10.32
N ILE A 128 8.00 14.04 10.52
CA ILE A 128 8.44 13.47 11.78
C ILE A 128 9.60 12.50 11.55
N LEU A 129 10.62 12.58 12.42
CA LEU A 129 11.67 11.59 12.48
C LEU A 129 11.14 10.30 13.09
N THR A 130 11.38 9.19 12.44
CA THR A 130 11.03 7.84 12.89
C THR A 130 12.30 7.00 13.08
N PRO A 131 12.25 5.85 13.76
CA PRO A 131 13.41 4.98 13.92
C PRO A 131 14.09 4.53 12.63
N CYS A 132 13.37 4.48 11.50
CA CYS A 132 13.92 4.04 10.22
C CYS A 132 14.08 5.17 9.18
N GLY A 133 13.69 6.42 9.49
CA GLY A 133 13.78 7.52 8.53
C GLY A 133 12.84 8.67 8.86
N VAL A 134 12.29 9.32 7.83
CA VAL A 134 11.42 10.49 7.98
C VAL A 134 10.06 10.23 7.34
N ALA A 135 8.99 10.31 8.12
CA ALA A 135 7.65 10.42 7.56
C ALA A 135 7.42 11.87 7.12
N ILE A 136 7.15 12.06 5.84
CA ILE A 136 7.02 13.36 5.18
C ILE A 136 5.53 13.60 4.88
N TRP A 137 4.97 14.70 5.36
CA TRP A 137 3.61 15.08 5.01
C TRP A 137 3.52 15.53 3.55
N THR A 138 2.76 14.82 2.74
CA THR A 138 2.59 15.07 1.29
C THR A 138 1.08 15.14 0.95
N PRO A 139 0.38 16.20 1.38
CA PRO A 139 -1.06 16.30 1.17
C PRO A 139 -1.43 16.38 -0.31
N GLY A 140 -2.59 15.85 -0.65
CA GLY A 140 -3.13 15.95 -2.01
C GLY A 140 -3.97 14.74 -2.40
N HIS A 141 -3.44 13.53 -2.39
CA HIS A 141 -4.26 12.32 -2.57
C HIS A 141 -5.34 12.23 -1.47
N SER A 142 -4.94 12.43 -0.22
CA SER A 142 -5.84 12.70 0.91
C SER A 142 -5.26 13.82 1.78
N PRO A 143 -6.02 14.41 2.74
CA PRO A 143 -5.52 15.49 3.59
C PRO A 143 -4.27 15.08 4.38
N GLY A 144 -4.28 13.88 4.97
CA GLY A 144 -3.17 13.32 5.74
C GLY A 144 -2.22 12.45 4.94
N SER A 145 -2.23 12.51 3.61
CA SER A 145 -1.26 11.73 2.80
C SER A 145 0.17 12.02 3.22
N SER A 146 0.97 10.98 3.33
CA SER A 146 2.38 11.06 3.70
C SER A 146 3.21 10.00 2.97
N CYS A 147 4.51 10.25 2.87
CA CYS A 147 5.49 9.31 2.37
C CYS A 147 6.46 8.96 3.50
N LEU A 148 7.06 7.77 3.47
CA LEU A 148 8.20 7.46 4.32
C LEU A 148 9.47 7.54 3.48
N TYR A 149 10.42 8.33 3.92
CA TYR A 149 11.78 8.32 3.39
C TYR A 149 12.69 7.52 4.31
N TYR A 150 13.21 6.41 3.80
CA TYR A 150 14.18 5.53 4.44
C TYR A 150 15.56 5.84 3.87
N ASN A 151 16.48 6.30 4.72
CA ASN A 151 17.78 6.86 4.29
C ASN A 151 18.86 5.82 3.98
N SER A 152 18.57 4.53 4.10
CA SER A 152 19.47 3.45 3.67
C SER A 152 19.36 3.19 2.17
N LEU A 153 20.28 2.38 1.64
CA LEU A 153 20.31 1.95 0.22
C LEU A 153 20.42 3.12 -0.78
N GLY A 154 20.98 4.27 -0.37
CA GLY A 154 21.01 5.48 -1.18
C GLY A 154 19.68 6.23 -1.24
N GLY A 155 18.75 5.92 -0.35
CA GLY A 155 17.45 6.55 -0.20
C GLY A 155 16.31 5.81 -0.91
N VAL A 156 15.31 5.42 -0.12
CA VAL A 156 14.08 4.76 -0.58
C VAL A 156 12.87 5.56 -0.12
N LEU A 157 12.00 5.96 -1.06
CA LEU A 157 10.76 6.65 -0.74
C LEU A 157 9.57 5.68 -0.90
N PHE A 158 8.86 5.43 0.18
CA PHE A 158 7.56 4.74 0.15
C PHE A 158 6.49 5.79 -0.08
N SER A 159 5.98 5.85 -1.30
CA SER A 159 5.16 6.98 -1.73
C SER A 159 3.65 6.81 -1.46
N GLY A 160 3.23 5.71 -0.86
CA GLY A 160 1.81 5.44 -0.69
C GLY A 160 1.08 5.56 -2.03
N ARG A 161 0.01 6.36 -2.08
CA ARG A 161 -0.70 6.69 -3.33
C ARG A 161 -0.35 8.05 -3.91
N HIS A 162 0.67 8.70 -3.37
CA HIS A 162 1.09 10.03 -3.82
C HIS A 162 1.71 9.99 -5.22
N LEU A 163 2.56 8.97 -5.47
CA LEU A 163 3.20 8.68 -6.76
C LEU A 163 2.98 7.20 -7.08
N LEU A 164 2.44 6.92 -8.24
CA LEU A 164 2.09 5.56 -8.67
C LEU A 164 2.65 5.28 -10.06
N PRO A 165 3.00 4.03 -10.38
CA PRO A 165 3.35 3.65 -11.73
C PRO A 165 2.10 3.67 -12.63
N ASN A 166 2.27 4.22 -13.83
CA ASN A 166 1.31 4.13 -14.92
C ASN A 166 1.45 2.78 -15.67
N PRO A 167 0.61 2.45 -16.67
CA PRO A 167 0.70 1.21 -17.43
C PRO A 167 2.05 0.97 -18.13
N GLN A 168 2.82 2.03 -18.39
CA GLN A 168 4.16 1.97 -18.95
C GLN A 168 5.24 1.69 -17.90
N GLY A 169 4.86 1.70 -16.60
CA GLY A 169 5.76 1.52 -15.47
C GLY A 169 6.49 2.79 -15.06
N GLU A 170 6.07 3.95 -15.55
CA GLU A 170 6.62 5.25 -15.20
C GLU A 170 5.89 5.84 -14.01
N LEU A 171 6.62 6.54 -13.13
CA LEU A 171 6.02 7.22 -11.98
C LEU A 171 5.23 8.45 -12.41
N ALA A 172 4.06 8.62 -11.83
CA ALA A 172 3.27 9.83 -11.98
C ALA A 172 2.39 10.08 -10.75
N PRO A 173 2.08 11.32 -10.40
CA PRO A 173 0.92 11.60 -9.59
C PRO A 173 -0.33 11.26 -10.42
N LEU A 174 -1.25 10.47 -9.86
CA LEU A 174 -2.46 10.08 -10.58
C LEU A 174 -3.68 10.78 -9.99
N ARG A 175 -4.35 11.59 -10.82
CA ARG A 175 -5.64 12.19 -10.46
C ARG A 175 -6.74 11.14 -10.59
N THR A 176 -7.44 10.89 -9.50
CA THR A 176 -8.57 9.94 -9.44
C THR A 176 -9.77 10.64 -8.82
N SER A 177 -10.96 10.02 -8.90
CA SER A 177 -12.15 10.50 -8.20
C SER A 177 -11.99 10.58 -6.67
N LYS A 178 -10.97 9.94 -6.11
CA LYS A 178 -10.64 9.95 -4.69
C LYS A 178 -9.54 10.95 -4.32
N THR A 179 -8.95 11.64 -5.29
CA THR A 179 -7.96 12.68 -5.03
C THR A 179 -8.62 13.86 -4.33
N PHE A 180 -8.15 14.16 -3.11
CA PHE A 180 -8.72 15.22 -2.29
C PHE A 180 -8.47 16.61 -2.88
N HIS A 181 -7.21 16.88 -3.26
CA HIS A 181 -6.84 18.20 -3.80
C HIS A 181 -5.66 18.08 -4.77
N TRP A 182 -5.97 18.13 -6.06
CA TRP A 182 -4.99 17.88 -7.11
C TRP A 182 -3.80 18.84 -7.08
N GLN A 183 -4.05 20.15 -6.98
CA GLN A 183 -2.99 21.15 -6.96
C GLN A 183 -2.03 20.96 -5.77
N ARG A 184 -2.55 20.59 -4.59
CA ARG A 184 -1.70 20.26 -3.44
C ARG A 184 -0.86 19.00 -3.68
N GLN A 185 -1.41 18.01 -4.38
CA GLN A 185 -0.65 16.82 -4.75
C GLN A 185 0.53 17.17 -5.66
N ILE A 186 0.31 18.02 -6.67
CA ILE A 186 1.39 18.51 -7.56
C ILE A 186 2.43 19.32 -6.77
N GLN A 187 2.00 20.21 -5.87
CA GLN A 187 2.92 20.97 -5.00
C GLN A 187 3.75 20.06 -4.10
N SER A 188 3.13 19.02 -3.53
CA SER A 188 3.85 18.03 -2.72
C SER A 188 4.87 17.24 -3.54
N VAL A 189 4.57 16.90 -4.80
CA VAL A 189 5.56 16.27 -5.71
C VAL A 189 6.73 17.22 -5.97
N GLN A 190 6.45 18.51 -6.24
CA GLN A 190 7.51 19.51 -6.41
C GLN A 190 8.40 19.60 -5.16
N SER A 191 7.80 19.63 -3.97
CA SER A 191 8.55 19.66 -2.70
C SER A 191 9.45 18.44 -2.52
N LEU A 192 9.03 17.25 -3.00
CA LEU A 192 9.88 16.06 -3.00
C LEU A 192 11.05 16.19 -3.98
N ILE A 193 10.83 16.77 -5.17
CA ILE A 193 11.91 17.05 -6.14
C ILE A 193 12.94 18.01 -5.53
N ASP A 194 12.47 19.08 -4.89
CA ASP A 194 13.33 20.11 -4.29
C ASP A 194 14.12 19.58 -3.07
N ARG A 195 13.58 18.55 -2.40
CA ARG A 195 14.15 17.97 -1.18
C ARG A 195 15.29 16.99 -1.45
N PHE A 196 15.22 16.24 -2.55
CA PHE A 196 16.14 15.14 -2.83
C PHE A 196 17.12 15.47 -3.95
N THR A 197 18.08 14.58 -4.13
CA THR A 197 19.10 14.62 -5.19
C THR A 197 19.29 13.23 -5.79
N PRO A 198 20.01 13.09 -6.93
CA PRO A 198 20.34 11.76 -7.48
C PRO A 198 21.07 10.83 -6.50
N THR A 199 21.79 11.38 -5.52
CA THR A 199 22.54 10.59 -4.53
C THR A 199 21.74 10.25 -3.28
N THR A 200 20.60 10.93 -3.05
CA THR A 200 19.78 10.75 -1.85
C THR A 200 18.42 10.13 -2.12
N LEU A 201 18.07 9.86 -3.39
CA LEU A 201 16.82 9.16 -3.74
C LEU A 201 17.03 8.19 -4.90
N GLN A 202 17.40 6.97 -4.57
CA GLN A 202 17.66 5.90 -5.54
C GLN A 202 16.41 5.10 -5.92
N PHE A 203 15.50 4.90 -4.96
CA PHE A 203 14.35 4.01 -5.16
C PHE A 203 13.04 4.66 -4.69
N ILE A 204 11.95 4.32 -5.39
CA ILE A 204 10.58 4.58 -4.93
C ILE A 204 9.81 3.27 -4.88
N CYS A 205 9.19 3.00 -3.73
CA CYS A 205 8.28 1.88 -3.47
C CYS A 205 6.83 2.41 -3.47
N PRO A 206 6.07 2.27 -4.56
CA PRO A 206 4.73 2.82 -4.66
C PRO A 206 3.71 1.95 -3.92
N GLY A 207 2.76 2.57 -3.22
CA GLY A 207 1.73 1.89 -2.42
C GLY A 207 0.58 1.26 -3.22
N ALA A 208 0.62 1.31 -4.55
CA ALA A 208 -0.34 0.62 -5.43
C ALA A 208 0.21 0.50 -6.86
N ASN A 209 -0.58 -0.13 -7.76
CA ASN A 209 -0.24 -0.32 -9.18
C ASN A 209 1.09 -1.06 -9.44
N THR A 210 1.61 -1.76 -8.43
CA THR A 210 2.90 -2.46 -8.51
C THR A 210 2.95 -3.55 -9.58
N GLY A 211 1.80 -4.01 -10.09
CA GLY A 211 1.70 -4.90 -11.23
C GLY A 211 2.35 -4.34 -12.51
N PHE A 212 2.29 -3.02 -12.72
CA PHE A 212 2.92 -2.35 -13.87
C PHE A 212 4.45 -2.36 -13.79
N LEU A 213 5.03 -2.63 -12.64
CA LEU A 213 6.48 -2.77 -12.44
C LEU A 213 7.02 -4.17 -12.79
N ARG A 214 6.17 -5.04 -13.40
CA ARG A 214 6.56 -6.36 -13.91
C ARG A 214 7.35 -7.21 -12.90
N GLY A 215 6.91 -7.18 -11.64
CA GLY A 215 7.51 -7.97 -10.57
C GLY A 215 8.65 -7.29 -9.81
N ARG A 216 9.17 -6.13 -10.16
CA ARG A 216 10.22 -5.45 -9.39
C ARG A 216 9.74 -4.99 -8.02
N GLY A 217 8.56 -4.36 -7.94
CA GLY A 217 8.00 -3.81 -6.70
C GLY A 217 8.53 -2.45 -6.30
N PHE A 218 9.51 -1.90 -7.03
CA PHE A 218 10.11 -0.59 -6.87
C PHE A 218 10.49 0.03 -8.22
N VAL A 219 10.73 1.33 -8.22
CA VAL A 219 11.27 2.10 -9.35
C VAL A 219 12.68 2.53 -8.99
N ASP A 220 13.64 2.22 -9.82
CA ASP A 220 15.05 2.63 -9.74
C ASP A 220 15.30 4.01 -10.35
N ARG A 221 16.48 4.60 -10.10
CA ARG A 221 16.85 5.96 -10.56
C ARG A 221 15.71 6.94 -10.26
N ALA A 222 15.24 6.86 -9.03
CA ALA A 222 13.97 7.45 -8.65
C ALA A 222 13.97 8.97 -8.75
N TYR A 223 15.09 9.62 -8.38
CA TYR A 223 15.19 11.07 -8.49
C TYR A 223 15.11 11.55 -9.95
N GLU A 224 15.86 10.92 -10.86
CA GLU A 224 15.87 11.32 -12.28
C GLU A 224 14.47 11.17 -12.90
N ARG A 225 13.77 10.09 -12.57
CA ARG A 225 12.40 9.89 -13.04
C ARG A 225 11.42 10.88 -12.45
N LEU A 226 11.59 11.24 -11.17
CA LEU A 226 10.77 12.23 -10.49
C LEU A 226 11.02 13.63 -11.06
N ALA A 227 12.29 14.01 -11.27
CA ALA A 227 12.66 15.30 -11.82
C ALA A 227 12.28 15.47 -13.31
N ALA A 228 12.07 14.36 -14.04
CA ALA A 228 11.63 14.37 -15.43
C ALA A 228 10.11 14.59 -15.60
N LEU A 229 9.33 14.66 -14.49
CA LEU A 229 7.88 14.86 -14.57
C LEU A 229 7.56 16.30 -15.03
N ASP A 230 6.72 16.43 -16.07
CA ASP A 230 6.17 17.72 -16.46
C ASP A 230 4.97 18.08 -15.54
N LEU A 231 5.30 18.62 -14.37
CA LEU A 231 4.29 19.00 -13.38
C LEU A 231 3.41 20.17 -13.83
N LYS A 232 3.90 21.03 -14.76
CA LYS A 232 3.11 22.14 -15.28
C LYS A 232 2.00 21.65 -16.19
N ALA A 233 2.29 20.72 -17.09
CA ALA A 233 1.28 20.08 -17.93
C ALA A 233 0.27 19.29 -17.10
N GLN A 234 0.67 18.70 -15.99
CA GLN A 234 -0.22 17.95 -15.09
C GLN A 234 -1.06 18.84 -14.18
N ALA A 235 -0.63 20.07 -13.90
CA ALA A 235 -1.37 21.02 -13.07
C ALA A 235 -2.60 21.62 -13.78
N SER A 236 -2.64 21.57 -15.09
CA SER A 236 -3.78 22.03 -15.93
C SER A 236 -4.92 21.02 -15.92
#